data_bbcf2be2adca42578e31a21c625db798
#
_entry.id   bbcf2be2adca42578e31a21c625db798
#
_cell.length_a   1.000
_cell.length_b   1.000
_cell.length_c   1.000
_cell.angle_alpha   90.00
_cell.angle_beta   90.00
_cell.angle_gamma   90.00
#
_symmetry.space_group_name_H-M   'P 1'
#
loop_
_entity.id
_entity.type
_entity.pdbx_description
1 polymer ?
#
loop_
_entity_poly.entity_id
_entity_poly.type
_entity_poly.pdbx_seq_one_letter_code
_entity_poly.pdbx_strand_id
1 'polypeptide(L)'
;VMVAAVADWKTKEFSKSKIKKNSDKELVLKLIKNPDILEYVSKLKKDRPKLVVGFAAETDDLIANATEKLNRKKCDWIVANDIRPETNIMGGTENAVILISNAGVEKWERMDKSKVALKLVGLMAKKLNLS
;
A
#
# COMPACT_ATOMS: atom_id res chain seq x y z
N VAL A 1 7.14 -2.79 -7.62
CA VAL A 1 6.09 -1.85 -7.17
C VAL A 1 4.88 -2.64 -6.72
N MET A 2 4.43 -2.40 -5.49
CA MET A 2 3.30 -3.12 -4.87
C MET A 2 2.17 -2.15 -4.59
N VAL A 3 1.20 -2.10 -5.50
CA VAL A 3 0.06 -1.18 -5.48
C VAL A 3 -1.29 -1.91 -5.43
N ALA A 4 -1.28 -3.25 -5.56
CA ALA A 4 -2.52 -4.03 -5.52
C ALA A 4 -3.20 -3.95 -4.14
N ALA A 5 -4.53 -3.85 -4.15
CA ALA A 5 -5.36 -3.91 -2.95
C ALA A 5 -5.45 -5.35 -2.46
N VAL A 6 -4.49 -5.78 -1.65
CA VAL A 6 -4.46 -7.11 -1.04
C VAL A 6 -5.07 -7.02 0.36
N ALA A 7 -6.02 -7.90 0.67
CA ALA A 7 -6.64 -7.93 1.99
C ALA A 7 -5.62 -8.37 3.06
N ASP A 8 -5.57 -7.64 4.17
CA ASP A 8 -4.68 -7.95 5.31
C ASP A 8 -5.17 -9.18 6.10
N TRP A 9 -6.45 -9.50 6.01
CA TRP A 9 -7.09 -10.54 6.78
C TRP A 9 -7.85 -11.53 5.92
N LYS A 10 -7.89 -12.78 6.34
CA LYS A 10 -8.75 -13.84 5.79
C LYS A 10 -9.44 -14.61 6.91
N THR A 11 -10.54 -15.28 6.59
CA THR A 11 -11.18 -16.20 7.53
C THR A 11 -10.25 -17.35 7.87
N LYS A 12 -10.17 -17.71 9.16
CA LYS A 12 -9.36 -18.84 9.63
C LYS A 12 -9.88 -20.17 9.08
N GLU A 13 -11.20 -20.30 9.03
CA GLU A 13 -11.88 -21.52 8.60
C GLU A 13 -12.59 -21.28 7.27
N PHE A 14 -12.51 -22.26 6.38
CA PHE A 14 -13.19 -22.26 5.10
C PHE A 14 -14.39 -23.21 5.16
N SER A 15 -15.58 -22.71 4.86
CA SER A 15 -16.78 -23.53 4.72
C SER A 15 -17.00 -23.92 3.25
N LYS A 16 -17.06 -25.20 2.95
CA LYS A 16 -17.40 -25.74 1.61
C LYS A 16 -18.88 -25.60 1.28
N SER A 17 -19.73 -25.38 2.27
CA SER A 17 -21.17 -25.25 2.11
C SER A 17 -21.66 -23.90 2.57
N LYS A 18 -22.83 -23.50 2.04
CA LYS A 18 -23.52 -22.25 2.47
C LYS A 18 -23.82 -22.30 3.96
N ILE A 19 -23.35 -21.28 4.69
CA ILE A 19 -23.68 -21.09 6.10
C ILE A 19 -25.18 -20.76 6.17
N LYS A 20 -25.96 -21.67 6.74
CA LYS A 20 -27.40 -21.43 6.95
C LYS A 20 -27.63 -20.56 8.17
N LYS A 21 -28.63 -19.66 8.11
CA LYS A 21 -29.13 -18.95 9.27
C LYS A 21 -29.85 -19.96 10.18
N ASN A 22 -29.14 -20.50 11.13
CA ASN A 22 -29.74 -21.34 12.16
C ASN A 22 -29.81 -20.51 13.46
N SER A 23 -31.03 -20.08 13.81
CA SER A 23 -31.31 -19.34 15.04
C SER A 23 -30.81 -17.90 15.16
N ASP A 24 -31.26 -17.19 16.17
CA ASP A 24 -30.94 -15.82 16.55
C ASP A 24 -29.53 -15.65 17.15
N LYS A 25 -28.62 -16.59 16.89
CA LYS A 25 -27.23 -16.52 17.37
C LYS A 25 -26.35 -15.70 16.40
N GLU A 26 -25.52 -14.83 16.96
CA GLU A 26 -24.52 -14.09 16.22
C GLU A 26 -23.57 -15.02 15.47
N LEU A 27 -23.27 -14.69 14.22
CA LEU A 27 -22.24 -15.37 13.44
C LEU A 27 -20.87 -14.74 13.74
N VAL A 28 -20.01 -15.49 14.42
CA VAL A 28 -18.64 -15.06 14.72
C VAL A 28 -17.68 -15.59 13.66
N LEU A 29 -16.98 -14.70 12.96
CA LEU A 29 -15.91 -15.05 12.03
C LEU A 29 -14.55 -14.82 12.69
N LYS A 30 -13.75 -15.88 12.83
CA LYS A 30 -12.35 -15.76 13.25
C LYS A 30 -11.48 -15.39 12.04
N LEU A 31 -10.73 -14.30 12.16
CA LEU A 31 -9.82 -13.84 11.11
C LEU A 31 -8.37 -14.12 11.50
N ILE A 32 -7.57 -14.43 10.49
CA ILE A 32 -6.10 -14.55 10.59
C ILE A 32 -5.45 -13.66 9.55
N LYS A 33 -4.22 -13.21 9.84
CA LYS A 33 -3.46 -12.36 8.90
C LYS A 33 -3.10 -13.10 7.63
N ASN A 34 -3.23 -12.43 6.51
CA ASN A 34 -2.64 -12.84 5.24
C ASN A 34 -1.12 -12.62 5.27
N PRO A 35 -0.34 -13.33 4.44
CA PRO A 35 1.06 -13.00 4.21
C PRO A 35 1.21 -11.57 3.68
N ASP A 36 2.11 -10.80 4.28
CA ASP A 36 2.42 -9.44 3.84
C ASP A 36 3.50 -9.50 2.74
N ILE A 37 3.07 -9.36 1.49
CA ILE A 37 3.94 -9.51 0.33
C ILE A 37 4.99 -8.40 0.28
N LEU A 38 4.63 -7.15 0.61
CA LEU A 38 5.56 -6.03 0.63
C LEU A 38 6.68 -6.28 1.63
N GLU A 39 6.33 -6.67 2.84
CA GLU A 39 7.28 -6.96 3.90
C GLU A 39 8.17 -8.17 3.54
N TYR A 40 7.56 -9.23 3.00
CA TYR A 40 8.27 -10.43 2.58
C TYR A 40 9.35 -10.10 1.54
N VAL A 41 8.98 -9.43 0.45
CA VAL A 41 9.91 -9.07 -0.64
C VAL A 41 10.98 -8.09 -0.16
N SER A 42 10.61 -7.14 0.68
CA SER A 42 11.55 -6.13 1.22
C SER A 42 12.63 -6.75 2.11
N LYS A 43 12.30 -7.85 2.80
CA LYS A 43 13.21 -8.54 3.74
C LYS A 43 13.99 -9.70 3.14
N LEU A 44 13.85 -9.97 1.84
CA LEU A 44 14.65 -11.01 1.16
C LEU A 44 16.14 -10.71 1.33
N LYS A 45 16.90 -11.71 1.78
CA LYS A 45 18.37 -11.61 1.89
C LYS A 45 19.07 -11.92 0.56
N LYS A 46 18.47 -12.80 -0.25
CA LYS A 46 18.93 -13.18 -1.58
C LYS A 46 17.85 -12.83 -2.59
N ASP A 47 18.26 -12.37 -3.77
CA ASP A 47 17.38 -12.01 -4.88
C ASP A 47 16.35 -10.89 -4.54
N ARG A 48 16.65 -10.06 -3.52
CA ARG A 48 15.86 -8.86 -3.24
C ARG A 48 15.94 -7.89 -4.41
N PRO A 49 14.80 -7.38 -4.92
CA PRO A 49 14.83 -6.33 -5.93
C PRO A 49 15.65 -5.11 -5.48
N LYS A 50 16.37 -4.47 -6.42
CA LYS A 50 17.16 -3.26 -6.15
C LYS A 50 16.33 -2.09 -5.61
N LEU A 51 15.05 -2.05 -5.96
CA LEU A 51 14.09 -1.06 -5.49
C LEU A 51 12.75 -1.72 -5.20
N VAL A 52 12.25 -1.54 -3.98
CA VAL A 52 10.93 -2.02 -3.54
C VAL A 52 10.09 -0.82 -3.16
N VAL A 53 8.98 -0.63 -3.87
CA VAL A 53 8.05 0.49 -3.68
C VAL A 53 6.71 -0.04 -3.21
N GLY A 54 6.25 0.45 -2.05
CA GLY A 54 4.91 0.19 -1.53
C GLY A 54 4.00 1.40 -1.66
N PHE A 55 2.71 1.16 -1.53
CA PHE A 55 1.70 2.21 -1.47
C PHE A 55 1.02 2.23 -0.10
N ALA A 56 0.63 3.42 0.35
CA ALA A 56 -0.14 3.64 1.56
C ALA A 56 -1.32 4.57 1.27
N ALA A 57 -2.51 4.12 1.63
CA ALA A 57 -3.73 4.91 1.59
C ALA A 57 -4.12 5.16 3.05
N GLU A 58 -4.07 6.42 3.49
CA GLU A 58 -4.24 6.80 4.89
C GLU A 58 -5.33 7.88 5.01
N THR A 59 -6.00 7.90 6.15
CA THR A 59 -7.00 8.93 6.47
C THR A 59 -6.48 9.96 7.48
N ASP A 60 -5.50 9.57 8.31
CA ASP A 60 -4.96 10.40 9.38
C ASP A 60 -3.44 10.33 9.39
N ASP A 61 -2.79 11.38 9.87
CA ASP A 61 -1.33 11.46 10.08
C ASP A 61 -0.49 10.83 8.94
N LEU A 62 -0.87 11.15 7.70
CA LEU A 62 -0.36 10.55 6.47
C LEU A 62 1.16 10.34 6.46
N ILE A 63 1.93 11.37 6.85
CA ILE A 63 3.39 11.30 6.83
C ILE A 63 3.92 10.37 7.93
N ALA A 64 3.37 10.47 9.14
CA ALA A 64 3.81 9.64 10.26
C ALA A 64 3.51 8.16 10.00
N ASN A 65 2.27 7.84 9.60
CA ASN A 65 1.84 6.48 9.30
C ASN A 65 2.63 5.86 8.14
N ALA A 66 2.85 6.63 7.07
CA ALA A 66 3.61 6.14 5.92
C ALA A 66 5.12 5.98 6.24
N THR A 67 5.69 6.83 7.11
CA THR A 67 7.07 6.70 7.60
C THR A 67 7.22 5.46 8.48
N GLU A 68 6.28 5.23 9.39
CA GLU A 68 6.26 4.01 10.20
C GLU A 68 6.16 2.77 9.30
N LYS A 69 5.29 2.81 8.29
CA LYS A 69 5.12 1.73 7.31
C LYS A 69 6.43 1.45 6.54
N LEU A 70 7.13 2.50 6.07
CA LEU A 70 8.44 2.37 5.43
C LEU A 70 9.42 1.62 6.33
N ASN A 71 9.55 2.05 7.59
CA ASN A 71 10.47 1.48 8.56
C ASN A 71 10.11 0.03 8.94
N ARG A 72 8.84 -0.25 9.15
CA ARG A 72 8.33 -1.58 9.52
C ARG A 72 8.47 -2.58 8.38
N LYS A 73 8.12 -2.18 7.15
CA LYS A 73 8.16 -3.04 5.97
C LYS A 73 9.58 -3.20 5.39
N LYS A 74 10.50 -2.28 5.70
CA LYS A 74 11.87 -2.28 5.16
C LYS A 74 11.93 -2.14 3.63
N CYS A 75 10.89 -1.52 3.02
CA CYS A 75 10.91 -1.16 1.61
C CYS A 75 11.72 0.13 1.40
N ASP A 76 12.04 0.44 0.16
CA ASP A 76 12.87 1.60 -0.16
C ASP A 76 12.05 2.88 -0.26
N TRP A 77 10.83 2.78 -0.79
CA TRP A 77 9.90 3.90 -0.96
C TRP A 77 8.48 3.52 -0.54
N ILE A 78 7.77 4.50 0.03
CA ILE A 78 6.31 4.49 0.18
C ILE A 78 5.73 5.67 -0.59
N VAL A 79 4.77 5.39 -1.46
CA VAL A 79 3.93 6.38 -2.12
C VAL A 79 2.62 6.45 -1.34
N ALA A 80 2.46 7.51 -0.57
CA ALA A 80 1.30 7.70 0.29
C ALA A 80 0.32 8.68 -0.31
N ASN A 81 -0.97 8.43 -0.16
CA ASN A 81 -2.05 9.33 -0.55
C ASN A 81 -3.13 9.42 0.52
N ASP A 82 -3.68 10.62 0.65
CA ASP A 82 -4.80 10.90 1.53
C ASP A 82 -6.09 10.46 0.86
N ILE A 83 -6.77 9.49 1.46
CA ILE A 83 -8.01 8.92 0.92
C ILE A 83 -9.26 9.39 1.66
N ARG A 84 -9.18 10.44 2.47
CA ARG A 84 -10.37 11.01 3.12
C ARG A 84 -11.41 11.41 2.06
N PRO A 85 -12.71 11.26 2.34
CA PRO A 85 -13.78 11.52 1.37
C PRO A 85 -13.72 12.91 0.72
N GLU A 86 -13.36 13.93 1.49
CA GLU A 86 -13.26 15.32 1.03
C GLU A 86 -12.15 15.54 -0.01
N THR A 87 -11.18 14.63 -0.11
CA THR A 87 -10.09 14.74 -1.11
C THR A 87 -10.53 14.34 -2.51
N ASN A 88 -11.62 13.57 -2.64
CA ASN A 88 -12.10 13.00 -3.90
C ASN A 88 -11.04 12.21 -4.70
N ILE A 89 -10.03 11.66 -4.01
CA ILE A 89 -8.95 10.87 -4.64
C ILE A 89 -9.42 9.46 -4.98
N MET A 90 -10.22 8.84 -4.07
CA MET A 90 -10.81 7.53 -4.34
C MET A 90 -11.85 7.63 -5.46
N GLY A 91 -11.66 6.84 -6.53
CA GLY A 91 -12.53 6.87 -7.71
C GLY A 91 -12.32 8.04 -8.67
N GLY A 92 -11.59 9.10 -8.28
CA GLY A 92 -11.26 10.24 -9.14
C GLY A 92 -10.14 9.95 -10.14
N THR A 93 -9.92 10.89 -11.09
CA THR A 93 -8.86 10.83 -12.10
C THR A 93 -7.54 11.41 -11.64
N GLU A 94 -7.55 12.24 -10.59
CA GLU A 94 -6.39 12.91 -10.02
C GLU A 94 -5.94 12.28 -8.71
N ASN A 95 -4.70 12.58 -8.31
CA ASN A 95 -4.14 12.23 -7.02
C ASN A 95 -3.14 13.29 -6.55
N ALA A 96 -2.99 13.44 -5.24
CA ALA A 96 -1.90 14.13 -4.58
C ALA A 96 -1.16 13.10 -3.72
N VAL A 97 0.10 12.87 -4.01
CA VAL A 97 0.88 11.84 -3.32
C VAL A 97 2.06 12.44 -2.57
N ILE A 98 2.51 11.73 -1.55
CA ILE A 98 3.75 12.01 -0.83
C ILE A 98 4.67 10.80 -1.06
N LEU A 99 5.85 11.05 -1.60
CA LEU A 99 6.89 10.04 -1.70
C LEU A 99 7.76 10.09 -0.45
N ILE A 100 7.85 8.98 0.26
CA ILE A 100 8.64 8.83 1.48
C ILE A 100 9.74 7.80 1.24
N SER A 101 10.95 8.16 1.60
CA SER A 101 12.15 7.32 1.49
C SER A 101 13.13 7.63 2.61
N ASN A 102 14.23 6.90 2.71
CA ASN A 102 15.32 7.22 3.64
C ASN A 102 16.00 8.57 3.34
N ALA A 103 15.84 9.12 2.13
CA ALA A 103 16.35 10.45 1.78
C ALA A 103 15.44 11.60 2.25
N GLY A 104 14.23 11.29 2.68
CA GLY A 104 13.25 12.27 3.19
C GLY A 104 11.86 12.12 2.59
N VAL A 105 11.12 13.20 2.65
CA VAL A 105 9.71 13.31 2.27
C VAL A 105 9.57 14.31 1.13
N GLU A 106 9.02 13.89 0.00
CA GLU A 106 8.71 14.74 -1.15
C GLU A 106 7.20 14.79 -1.37
N LYS A 107 6.60 15.98 -1.24
CA LYS A 107 5.18 16.20 -1.52
C LYS A 107 5.01 16.57 -2.98
N TRP A 108 4.06 15.92 -3.65
CA TRP A 108 3.70 16.22 -5.03
C TRP A 108 2.39 17.00 -5.08
N GLU A 109 2.33 17.96 -5.98
CA GLU A 109 1.08 18.67 -6.26
C GLU A 109 0.03 17.71 -6.81
N ARG A 110 -1.23 18.07 -6.65
CA ARG A 110 -2.34 17.33 -7.23
C ARG A 110 -2.24 17.32 -8.75
N MET A 111 -2.32 16.15 -9.35
CA MET A 111 -2.21 15.95 -10.78
C MET A 111 -2.92 14.67 -11.23
N ASP A 112 -3.12 14.52 -12.53
CA ASP A 112 -3.68 13.29 -13.10
C ASP A 112 -2.89 12.05 -12.66
N LYS A 113 -3.57 10.95 -12.40
CA LYS A 113 -2.95 9.67 -12.00
C LYS A 113 -1.91 9.18 -13.02
N SER A 114 -2.13 9.47 -14.31
CA SER A 114 -1.15 9.20 -15.38
C SER A 114 0.15 9.99 -15.20
N LYS A 115 0.06 11.26 -14.82
CA LYS A 115 1.24 12.10 -14.53
C LYS A 115 1.96 11.64 -13.27
N VAL A 116 1.21 11.25 -12.22
CA VAL A 116 1.81 10.62 -11.02
C VAL A 116 2.60 9.37 -11.41
N ALA A 117 2.02 8.50 -12.23
CA ALA A 117 2.68 7.28 -12.70
C ALA A 117 3.96 7.58 -13.50
N LEU A 118 3.90 8.50 -14.46
CA LEU A 118 5.07 8.93 -15.26
C LEU A 118 6.18 9.52 -14.38
N LYS A 119 5.83 10.39 -13.43
CA LYS A 119 6.80 10.97 -12.48
C LYS A 119 7.46 9.88 -11.64
N LEU A 120 6.66 8.94 -11.10
CA LEU A 120 7.17 7.83 -10.30
C LEU A 120 8.12 6.94 -11.11
N VAL A 121 7.74 6.56 -12.33
CA VAL A 121 8.58 5.74 -13.22
C VAL A 121 9.90 6.47 -13.55
N GLY A 122 9.85 7.77 -13.84
CA GLY A 122 11.06 8.58 -14.08
C GLY A 122 12.01 8.59 -12.88
N LEU A 123 11.48 8.71 -11.64
CA LEU A 123 12.31 8.64 -10.44
C LEU A 123 12.87 7.24 -10.21
N MET A 124 12.09 6.20 -10.49
CA MET A 124 12.55 4.81 -10.40
C MET A 124 13.68 4.52 -11.41
N ALA A 125 13.53 4.96 -12.65
CA ALA A 125 14.55 4.83 -13.69
C ALA A 125 15.87 5.49 -13.25
N LYS A 126 15.81 6.74 -12.77
CA LYS A 126 16.97 7.44 -12.21
C LYS A 126 17.61 6.67 -11.04
N LYS A 127 16.79 6.17 -10.10
CA LYS A 127 17.28 5.41 -8.94
C LYS A 127 17.98 4.11 -9.34
N LEU A 128 17.53 3.49 -10.42
CA LEU A 128 18.07 2.23 -10.94
C LEU A 128 19.17 2.42 -11.98
N ASN A 129 19.54 3.67 -12.30
CA ASN A 129 20.48 4.04 -13.38
C ASN A 129 20.05 3.46 -14.75
N LEU A 130 18.76 3.46 -15.02
CA LEU A 130 18.17 3.11 -16.31
C LEU A 130 17.97 4.43 -17.07
N SER A 131 18.97 4.83 -17.83
CA SER A 131 18.91 5.99 -18.74
C SER A 131 18.47 5.57 -20.13
#